data_d2ae08ba66de2729edcf929b474a0531
#
_entry.id   d2ae08ba66de2729edcf929b474a0531
#
_cell.length_a   1.000
_cell.length_b   1.000
_cell.length_c   1.000
_cell.angle_alpha   90.00
_cell.angle_beta   90.00
_cell.angle_gamma   90.00
#
_symmetry.space_group_name_H-M   'P 1'
#
loop_
_entity.id
_entity.type
_entity.pdbx_description
1 polymer ?
#
loop_
_entity_poly.entity_id
_entity_poly.type
_entity_poly.pdbx_seq_one_letter_code
_entity_poly.pdbx_strand_id
1 'polypeptide(L)'
;PEPVAGPGEVLIDVAAAGVAFADTLMIRDMHQNKHELPFAPGMEVAGRIRDIGDGVVGFAIGDRVMALVYDGGYAQTAKALATETFLMPDGVTDAAAAALCSVYLTAHCALAGEARLAKGECLLVLGAAGGVGLAAVEVGKALGATVIAAASSPEKTQAAKDHGADAVIDYSKEDLRARALALSDGGV
;
A
#
# COMPACT_ATOMS: atom_id res chain seq x y z
N PRO A 1 2.93 13.17 -25.05
CA PRO A 1 4.31 13.58 -24.99
C PRO A 1 5.03 12.76 -23.92
N GLU A 2 6.31 12.49 -24.12
CA GLU A 2 7.14 11.81 -23.12
C GLU A 2 7.32 12.74 -21.90
N PRO A 3 7.15 12.26 -20.66
CA PRO A 3 7.33 13.09 -19.49
C PRO A 3 8.80 13.47 -19.28
N VAL A 4 9.05 14.60 -18.63
CA VAL A 4 10.39 15.09 -18.27
C VAL A 4 10.40 15.34 -16.78
N ALA A 5 11.50 14.97 -16.10
CA ALA A 5 11.66 15.23 -14.68
C ALA A 5 11.79 16.75 -14.42
N GLY A 6 10.90 17.30 -13.62
CA GLY A 6 10.98 18.66 -13.09
C GLY A 6 11.81 18.73 -11.80
N PRO A 7 11.99 19.93 -11.22
CA PRO A 7 12.68 20.07 -9.94
C PRO A 7 12.02 19.23 -8.85
N GLY A 8 12.83 18.46 -8.11
CA GLY A 8 12.35 17.55 -7.06
C GLY A 8 11.69 16.26 -7.55
N GLU A 9 11.69 16.00 -8.85
CA GLU A 9 11.08 14.81 -9.45
C GLU A 9 12.14 13.85 -10.00
N VAL A 10 11.76 12.59 -10.13
CA VAL A 10 12.50 11.55 -10.86
C VAL A 10 11.66 11.01 -12.00
N LEU A 11 12.29 10.60 -13.07
CA LEU A 11 11.67 9.89 -14.18
C LEU A 11 12.02 8.41 -14.07
N ILE A 12 11.04 7.54 -14.15
CA ILE A 12 11.19 6.10 -13.92
C ILE A 12 10.81 5.34 -15.17
N ASP A 13 11.71 4.49 -15.68
CA ASP A 13 11.37 3.44 -16.63
C ASP A 13 10.59 2.36 -15.89
N VAL A 14 9.29 2.25 -16.17
CA VAL A 14 8.36 1.38 -15.46
C VAL A 14 8.58 -0.06 -15.88
N ALA A 15 8.94 -0.91 -14.91
CA ALA A 15 9.04 -2.35 -15.08
C ALA A 15 7.75 -3.07 -14.64
N ALA A 16 7.07 -2.52 -13.64
CA ALA A 16 5.78 -3.01 -13.15
C ALA A 16 4.95 -1.85 -12.58
N ALA A 17 3.63 -1.94 -12.69
CA ALA A 17 2.67 -1.03 -12.08
C ALA A 17 1.66 -1.82 -11.24
N GLY A 18 1.34 -1.34 -10.05
CA GLY A 18 0.30 -1.91 -9.21
C GLY A 18 -1.10 -1.59 -9.76
N VAL A 19 -2.06 -2.48 -9.51
CA VAL A 19 -3.47 -2.26 -9.84
C VAL A 19 -4.28 -2.21 -8.56
N ALA A 20 -4.77 -1.03 -8.22
CA ALA A 20 -5.51 -0.80 -6.99
C ALA A 20 -7.00 -0.51 -7.24
N PHE A 21 -7.81 -0.65 -6.20
CA PHE A 21 -9.22 -0.27 -6.26
C PHE A 21 -9.39 1.22 -6.61
N ALA A 22 -8.48 2.07 -6.13
CA ALA A 22 -8.46 3.51 -6.41
C ALA A 22 -8.41 3.81 -7.91
N ASP A 23 -7.64 3.05 -8.70
CA ASP A 23 -7.56 3.23 -10.16
C ASP A 23 -8.93 3.04 -10.82
N THR A 24 -9.73 2.11 -10.33
CA THR A 24 -11.10 1.89 -10.84
C THR A 24 -12.02 3.06 -10.54
N LEU A 25 -11.78 3.79 -9.45
CA LEU A 25 -12.51 5.02 -9.12
C LEU A 25 -12.04 6.20 -9.98
N MET A 26 -10.73 6.31 -10.25
CA MET A 26 -10.16 7.33 -11.12
C MET A 26 -10.75 7.25 -12.53
N ILE A 27 -10.76 6.07 -13.14
CA ILE A 27 -11.30 5.84 -14.49
C ILE A 27 -12.79 6.19 -14.59
N ARG A 28 -13.53 6.06 -13.48
CA ARG A 28 -14.97 6.37 -13.40
C ARG A 28 -15.28 7.80 -12.93
N ASP A 29 -14.26 8.62 -12.75
CA ASP A 29 -14.38 9.96 -12.16
C ASP A 29 -15.06 9.96 -10.77
N MET A 30 -14.85 8.89 -9.99
CA MET A 30 -15.39 8.71 -8.63
C MET A 30 -14.32 8.90 -7.55
N HIS A 31 -13.04 9.04 -7.94
CA HIS A 31 -11.95 9.31 -6.99
C HIS A 31 -12.02 10.75 -6.49
N GLN A 32 -11.59 10.99 -5.25
CA GLN A 32 -11.56 12.33 -4.65
C GLN A 32 -10.62 13.30 -5.40
N ASN A 33 -9.47 12.80 -5.86
CA ASN A 33 -8.57 13.54 -6.71
C ASN A 33 -9.08 13.45 -8.15
N LYS A 34 -9.25 14.60 -8.79
CA LYS A 34 -9.70 14.71 -10.18
C LYS A 34 -8.51 14.90 -11.11
N HIS A 35 -8.60 14.29 -12.28
CA HIS A 35 -7.55 14.35 -13.31
C HIS A 35 -8.09 15.02 -14.55
N GLU A 36 -7.28 15.85 -15.20
CA GLU A 36 -7.60 16.42 -16.49
C GLU A 36 -7.46 15.37 -17.60
N LEU A 37 -8.41 15.33 -18.50
CA LEU A 37 -8.38 14.39 -19.63
C LEU A 37 -7.60 14.97 -20.82
N PRO A 38 -6.79 14.15 -21.53
CA PRO A 38 -6.56 12.72 -21.27
C PRO A 38 -5.48 12.48 -20.21
N PHE A 39 -5.66 11.43 -19.37
CA PHE A 39 -4.65 10.98 -18.41
C PHE A 39 -4.45 9.46 -18.50
N ALA A 40 -3.31 8.96 -18.03
CA ALA A 40 -3.07 7.55 -17.81
C ALA A 40 -3.29 7.25 -16.32
N PRO A 41 -4.09 6.23 -15.95
CA PRO A 41 -4.23 5.84 -14.55
C PRO A 41 -2.99 5.12 -14.02
N GLY A 42 -3.06 4.63 -12.79
CA GLY A 42 -1.97 3.94 -12.08
C GLY A 42 -1.30 4.85 -11.08
N MET A 43 -1.38 4.46 -9.80
CA MET A 43 -0.90 5.28 -8.68
C MET A 43 0.41 4.76 -8.06
N GLU A 44 0.91 3.62 -8.49
CA GLU A 44 2.15 3.04 -7.96
C GLU A 44 2.91 2.27 -9.03
N VAL A 45 4.22 2.42 -9.01
CA VAL A 45 5.13 1.81 -9.98
C VAL A 45 6.38 1.27 -9.30
N ALA A 46 7.03 0.32 -9.98
CA ALA A 46 8.40 -0.05 -9.71
C ALA A 46 9.20 -0.07 -11.02
N GLY A 47 10.47 0.28 -10.95
CA GLY A 47 11.30 0.35 -12.14
C GLY A 47 12.70 0.88 -11.86
N ARG A 48 13.27 1.55 -12.86
CA ARG A 48 14.60 2.15 -12.74
C ARG A 48 14.55 3.65 -13.03
N ILE A 49 15.32 4.40 -12.27
CA ILE A 49 15.49 5.83 -12.53
C ILE A 49 16.16 6.02 -13.89
N ARG A 50 15.47 6.74 -14.78
CA ARG A 50 15.94 7.14 -16.11
C ARG A 50 16.59 8.52 -16.06
N ASP A 51 15.99 9.45 -15.31
CA ASP A 51 16.43 10.85 -15.23
C ASP A 51 16.09 11.43 -13.85
N ILE A 52 16.80 12.48 -13.46
CA ILE A 52 16.71 13.11 -12.14
C ILE A 52 16.63 14.62 -12.32
N GLY A 53 15.57 15.22 -11.80
CA GLY A 53 15.37 16.66 -11.82
C GLY A 53 16.25 17.42 -10.82
N ASP A 54 16.29 18.72 -10.97
CA ASP A 54 17.08 19.60 -10.14
C ASP A 54 16.69 19.48 -8.64
N GLY A 55 17.68 19.49 -7.76
CA GLY A 55 17.49 19.47 -6.29
C GLY A 55 17.21 18.10 -5.70
N VAL A 56 17.09 17.05 -6.48
CA VAL A 56 16.94 15.67 -5.99
C VAL A 56 18.27 15.17 -5.44
N VAL A 57 18.23 14.57 -4.26
CA VAL A 57 19.38 13.94 -3.60
C VAL A 57 19.03 12.52 -3.17
N GLY A 58 20.05 11.66 -3.05
CA GLY A 58 19.88 10.29 -2.54
C GLY A 58 19.50 9.26 -3.60
N PHE A 59 19.44 9.64 -4.87
CA PHE A 59 19.16 8.76 -6.00
C PHE A 59 20.22 8.91 -7.09
N ALA A 60 20.42 7.85 -7.87
CA ALA A 60 21.25 7.82 -9.07
C ALA A 60 20.48 7.23 -10.26
N ILE A 61 20.86 7.62 -11.48
CA ILE A 61 20.34 7.01 -12.71
C ILE A 61 20.64 5.50 -12.68
N GLY A 62 19.65 4.69 -12.97
CA GLY A 62 19.71 3.22 -12.95
C GLY A 62 19.33 2.59 -11.61
N ASP A 63 19.16 3.35 -10.54
CA ASP A 63 18.68 2.84 -9.26
C ASP A 63 17.33 2.14 -9.42
N ARG A 64 17.17 1.00 -8.75
CA ARG A 64 15.88 0.31 -8.66
C ARG A 64 15.03 0.99 -7.60
N VAL A 65 13.85 1.44 -8.02
CA VAL A 65 12.94 2.19 -7.15
C VAL A 65 11.51 1.70 -7.25
N MET A 66 10.78 1.91 -6.19
CA MET A 66 9.32 1.89 -6.15
C MET A 66 8.82 3.28 -5.76
N ALA A 67 7.70 3.72 -6.32
CA ALA A 67 7.20 5.07 -6.09
C ALA A 67 5.67 5.12 -6.10
N LEU A 68 5.13 6.05 -5.30
CA LEU A 68 3.78 6.55 -5.51
C LEU A 68 3.82 7.61 -6.59
N VAL A 69 2.89 7.52 -7.52
CA VAL A 69 2.68 8.50 -8.58
C VAL A 69 1.25 9.03 -8.49
N TYR A 70 1.06 10.29 -8.87
CA TYR A 70 -0.28 10.88 -8.82
C TYR A 70 -1.21 10.29 -9.90
N ASP A 71 -0.62 10.04 -11.07
CA ASP A 71 -1.18 9.32 -12.21
C ASP A 71 -0.02 8.89 -13.15
N GLY A 72 -0.34 8.28 -14.28
CA GLY A 72 0.66 7.90 -15.29
C GLY A 72 1.36 6.58 -15.02
N GLY A 73 1.01 5.83 -13.97
CA GLY A 73 1.66 4.56 -13.66
C GLY A 73 1.48 3.49 -14.73
N TYR A 74 0.37 3.52 -15.50
CA TYR A 74 0.12 2.57 -16.61
C TYR A 74 0.76 3.03 -17.92
N ALA A 75 1.96 3.57 -17.84
CA ALA A 75 2.78 3.98 -18.97
C ALA A 75 4.16 3.34 -18.90
N GLN A 76 4.92 3.41 -19.99
CA GLN A 76 6.30 2.91 -20.03
C GLN A 76 7.25 3.75 -19.17
N THR A 77 6.89 5.00 -18.95
CA THR A 77 7.68 5.95 -18.17
C THR A 77 6.75 6.74 -17.28
N ALA A 78 7.06 6.81 -15.99
CA ALA A 78 6.29 7.55 -15.00
C ALA A 78 7.17 8.61 -14.33
N LYS A 79 6.53 9.69 -13.89
CA LYS A 79 7.15 10.78 -13.14
C LYS A 79 6.69 10.70 -11.68
N ALA A 80 7.63 10.76 -10.75
CA ALA A 80 7.36 10.72 -9.33
C ALA A 80 8.10 11.83 -8.58
N LEU A 81 7.54 12.29 -7.47
CA LEU A 81 8.27 13.11 -6.53
C LEU A 81 9.37 12.26 -5.85
N ALA A 82 10.56 12.83 -5.70
CA ALA A 82 11.66 12.16 -5.00
C ALA A 82 11.30 11.81 -3.54
N THR A 83 10.44 12.61 -2.90
CA THR A 83 9.92 12.36 -1.54
C THR A 83 8.94 11.19 -1.45
N GLU A 84 8.40 10.75 -2.57
CA GLU A 84 7.46 9.62 -2.69
C GLU A 84 8.09 8.42 -3.43
N THR A 85 9.41 8.46 -3.60
CA THR A 85 10.21 7.44 -4.25
C THR A 85 11.11 6.76 -3.24
N PHE A 86 11.21 5.43 -3.31
CA PHE A 86 11.94 4.61 -2.36
C PHE A 86 12.89 3.66 -3.10
N LEU A 87 14.13 3.55 -2.64
CA LEU A 87 15.05 2.52 -3.14
C LEU A 87 14.48 1.13 -2.85
N MET A 88 14.49 0.26 -3.83
CA MET A 88 14.05 -1.12 -3.64
C MET A 88 15.12 -1.92 -2.89
N PRO A 89 14.74 -2.67 -1.84
CA PRO A 89 15.67 -3.61 -1.20
C PRO A 89 16.10 -4.71 -2.16
N ASP A 90 17.31 -5.25 -1.92
CA ASP A 90 17.79 -6.42 -2.66
C ASP A 90 16.84 -7.61 -2.48
N GLY A 91 16.64 -8.38 -3.55
CA GLY A 91 15.79 -9.56 -3.55
C GLY A 91 14.28 -9.27 -3.76
N VAL A 92 13.84 -8.03 -3.69
CA VAL A 92 12.44 -7.66 -4.01
C VAL A 92 12.28 -7.59 -5.53
N THR A 93 11.26 -8.27 -6.07
CA THR A 93 10.94 -8.20 -7.50
C THR A 93 10.19 -6.91 -7.84
N ASP A 94 10.27 -6.46 -9.09
CA ASP A 94 9.58 -5.25 -9.52
C ASP A 94 8.06 -5.38 -9.35
N ALA A 95 7.49 -6.58 -9.61
CA ALA A 95 6.07 -6.84 -9.40
C ALA A 95 5.65 -6.74 -7.92
N ALA A 96 6.45 -7.28 -7.00
CA ALA A 96 6.18 -7.16 -5.57
C ALA A 96 6.30 -5.70 -5.11
N ALA A 97 7.33 -4.99 -5.55
CA ALA A 97 7.55 -3.59 -5.21
C ALA A 97 6.44 -2.67 -5.71
N ALA A 98 5.95 -2.90 -6.95
CA ALA A 98 4.86 -2.12 -7.52
C ALA A 98 3.52 -2.29 -6.77
N ALA A 99 3.31 -3.41 -6.08
CA ALA A 99 2.11 -3.68 -5.29
C ALA A 99 2.26 -3.31 -3.81
N LEU A 100 3.41 -2.74 -3.41
CA LEU A 100 3.73 -2.54 -1.99
C LEU A 100 3.46 -1.11 -1.52
N CYS A 101 3.79 -0.11 -2.35
CA CYS A 101 3.81 1.28 -1.90
C CYS A 101 2.46 1.74 -1.34
N SER A 102 1.39 1.62 -2.11
CA SER A 102 0.09 2.17 -1.74
C SER A 102 -0.48 1.52 -0.47
N VAL A 103 -0.52 0.19 -0.43
CA VAL A 103 -1.20 -0.53 0.66
C VAL A 103 -0.40 -0.55 1.96
N TYR A 104 0.92 -0.77 1.89
CA TYR A 104 1.76 -0.81 3.09
C TYR A 104 2.03 0.57 3.67
N LEU A 105 2.23 1.59 2.81
CA LEU A 105 2.36 2.96 3.30
C LEU A 105 1.08 3.43 3.98
N THR A 106 -0.09 3.12 3.41
CA THR A 106 -1.39 3.41 4.03
C THR A 106 -1.52 2.73 5.39
N ALA A 107 -1.22 1.42 5.47
CA ALA A 107 -1.28 0.68 6.73
C ALA A 107 -0.27 1.21 7.76
N HIS A 108 0.96 1.50 7.34
CA HIS A 108 2.00 2.01 8.21
C HIS A 108 1.68 3.42 8.76
N CYS A 109 1.25 4.34 7.89
CA CYS A 109 0.83 5.68 8.32
C CYS A 109 -0.33 5.61 9.31
N ALA A 110 -1.34 4.77 9.05
CA ALA A 110 -2.47 4.62 9.94
C ALA A 110 -2.07 4.03 11.30
N LEU A 111 -1.28 2.96 11.32
CA LEU A 111 -0.98 2.22 12.54
C LEU A 111 0.19 2.83 13.33
N ALA A 112 1.31 3.11 12.69
CA ALA A 112 2.49 3.65 13.37
C ALA A 112 2.44 5.17 13.52
N GLY A 113 1.93 5.88 12.50
CA GLY A 113 1.85 7.35 12.49
C GLY A 113 0.69 7.87 13.34
N GLU A 114 -0.53 7.60 12.89
CA GLU A 114 -1.74 8.20 13.48
C GLU A 114 -2.18 7.47 14.76
N ALA A 115 -2.37 6.15 14.71
CA ALA A 115 -2.81 5.37 15.86
C ALA A 115 -1.70 5.17 16.91
N ARG A 116 -0.43 5.28 16.50
CA ARG A 116 0.74 5.04 17.35
C ARG A 116 0.69 3.68 18.04
N LEU A 117 0.27 2.67 17.27
CA LEU A 117 0.11 1.31 17.76
C LEU A 117 1.39 0.83 18.47
N ALA A 118 1.25 0.48 19.74
CA ALA A 118 2.36 0.07 20.57
C ALA A 118 2.45 -1.47 20.68
N LYS A 119 3.66 -1.95 20.94
CA LYS A 119 3.90 -3.37 21.19
C LYS A 119 3.04 -3.89 22.35
N GLY A 120 2.34 -5.00 22.11
CA GLY A 120 1.48 -5.66 23.11
C GLY A 120 0.03 -5.18 23.07
N GLU A 121 -0.30 -4.13 22.32
CA GLU A 121 -1.69 -3.74 22.10
C GLU A 121 -2.44 -4.73 21.21
N CYS A 122 -3.77 -4.66 21.23
CA CYS A 122 -4.64 -5.48 20.41
C CYS A 122 -5.20 -4.66 19.24
N LEU A 123 -4.95 -5.12 18.02
CA LEU A 123 -5.42 -4.50 16.80
C LEU A 123 -6.53 -5.31 16.16
N LEU A 124 -7.70 -4.70 15.95
CA LEU A 124 -8.78 -5.28 15.13
C LEU A 124 -8.72 -4.71 13.72
N VAL A 125 -8.50 -5.58 12.73
CA VAL A 125 -8.49 -5.20 11.31
C VAL A 125 -9.80 -5.63 10.65
N LEU A 126 -10.61 -4.67 10.21
CA LEU A 126 -11.84 -4.90 9.45
C LEU A 126 -11.53 -4.99 7.95
N GLY A 127 -12.24 -5.88 7.24
CA GLY A 127 -11.99 -6.12 5.82
C GLY A 127 -10.58 -6.67 5.56
N ALA A 128 -10.08 -7.48 6.48
CA ALA A 128 -8.69 -7.90 6.59
C ALA A 128 -8.12 -8.67 5.38
N ALA A 129 -8.97 -9.14 4.47
CA ALA A 129 -8.53 -9.84 3.24
C ALA A 129 -8.37 -8.92 2.02
N GLY A 130 -8.61 -7.61 2.16
CA GLY A 130 -8.27 -6.62 1.13
C GLY A 130 -6.79 -6.23 1.18
N GLY A 131 -6.28 -5.58 0.14
CA GLY A 131 -4.85 -5.20 0.06
C GLY A 131 -4.37 -4.43 1.29
N VAL A 132 -5.04 -3.33 1.66
CA VAL A 132 -4.69 -2.55 2.87
C VAL A 132 -4.93 -3.38 4.14
N GLY A 133 -5.96 -4.25 4.15
CA GLY A 133 -6.26 -5.12 5.30
C GLY A 133 -5.15 -6.13 5.57
N LEU A 134 -4.66 -6.83 4.55
CA LEU A 134 -3.53 -7.77 4.67
C LEU A 134 -2.25 -7.03 5.08
N ALA A 135 -1.97 -5.88 4.46
CA ALA A 135 -0.84 -5.03 4.86
C ALA A 135 -0.96 -4.58 6.33
N ALA A 136 -2.16 -4.21 6.80
CA ALA A 136 -2.38 -3.83 8.20
C ALA A 136 -2.17 -5.01 9.16
N VAL A 137 -2.53 -6.23 8.77
CA VAL A 137 -2.21 -7.44 9.55
C VAL A 137 -0.70 -7.58 9.70
N GLU A 138 0.05 -7.56 8.60
CA GLU A 138 1.51 -7.74 8.63
C GLU A 138 2.22 -6.59 9.36
N VAL A 139 1.85 -5.35 9.11
CA VAL A 139 2.41 -4.17 9.80
C VAL A 139 2.11 -4.23 11.30
N GLY A 140 0.86 -4.56 11.69
CA GLY A 140 0.49 -4.75 13.09
C GLY A 140 1.34 -5.82 13.78
N LYS A 141 1.58 -6.96 13.11
CA LYS A 141 2.47 -8.01 13.60
C LYS A 141 3.91 -7.53 13.72
N ALA A 142 4.41 -6.80 12.74
CA ALA A 142 5.77 -6.24 12.76
C ALA A 142 5.97 -5.22 13.89
N LEU A 143 4.92 -4.45 14.25
CA LEU A 143 4.92 -3.53 15.39
C LEU A 143 4.77 -4.26 16.74
N GLY A 144 4.51 -5.57 16.74
CA GLY A 144 4.41 -6.41 17.93
C GLY A 144 3.05 -6.41 18.59
N ALA A 145 2.00 -6.07 17.86
CA ALA A 145 0.62 -6.15 18.32
C ALA A 145 0.05 -7.58 18.26
N THR A 146 -0.99 -7.84 19.03
CA THR A 146 -1.88 -8.98 18.83
C THR A 146 -2.92 -8.58 17.79
N VAL A 147 -2.99 -9.30 16.66
CA VAL A 147 -3.83 -8.92 15.52
C VAL A 147 -5.05 -9.85 15.41
N ILE A 148 -6.24 -9.28 15.50
CA ILE A 148 -7.52 -9.91 15.22
C ILE A 148 -7.98 -9.44 13.84
N ALA A 149 -8.13 -10.36 12.90
CA ALA A 149 -8.55 -10.05 11.53
C ALA A 149 -10.01 -10.45 11.29
N ALA A 150 -10.83 -9.52 10.81
CA ALA A 150 -12.24 -9.76 10.53
C ALA A 150 -12.52 -9.69 9.02
N ALA A 151 -13.19 -10.72 8.50
CA ALA A 151 -13.55 -10.85 7.10
C ALA A 151 -14.90 -11.53 6.91
N SER A 152 -15.41 -11.60 5.66
CA SER A 152 -16.78 -12.02 5.34
C SER A 152 -16.89 -13.45 4.82
N SER A 153 -15.84 -14.24 4.84
CA SER A 153 -15.89 -15.66 4.46
C SER A 153 -14.70 -16.44 5.03
N PRO A 154 -14.80 -17.79 5.08
CA PRO A 154 -13.70 -18.64 5.54
C PRO A 154 -12.42 -18.48 4.73
N GLU A 155 -12.51 -18.34 3.41
CA GLU A 155 -11.35 -18.16 2.53
C GLU A 155 -10.63 -16.84 2.84
N LYS A 156 -11.40 -15.78 3.08
CA LYS A 156 -10.87 -14.47 3.42
C LYS A 156 -10.24 -14.43 4.82
N THR A 157 -10.84 -15.11 5.79
CA THR A 157 -10.25 -15.23 7.13
C THR A 157 -8.98 -16.07 7.10
N GLN A 158 -8.95 -17.14 6.27
CA GLN A 158 -7.75 -17.94 6.10
C GLN A 158 -6.61 -17.13 5.47
N ALA A 159 -6.89 -16.33 4.44
CA ALA A 159 -5.89 -15.44 3.85
C ALA A 159 -5.27 -14.50 4.90
N ALA A 160 -6.09 -13.86 5.75
CA ALA A 160 -5.59 -13.01 6.81
C ALA A 160 -4.76 -13.78 7.85
N LYS A 161 -5.11 -15.05 8.13
CA LYS A 161 -4.37 -15.91 9.03
C LYS A 161 -3.01 -16.30 8.45
N ASP A 162 -2.94 -16.57 7.16
CA ASP A 162 -1.70 -16.90 6.44
C ASP A 162 -0.73 -15.68 6.42
N HIS A 163 -1.27 -14.46 6.52
CA HIS A 163 -0.53 -13.21 6.68
C HIS A 163 -0.19 -12.86 8.15
N GLY A 164 -0.46 -13.77 9.09
CA GLY A 164 0.03 -13.67 10.45
C GLY A 164 -0.97 -13.17 11.50
N ALA A 165 -2.27 -13.07 11.18
CA ALA A 165 -3.28 -12.75 12.20
C ALA A 165 -3.30 -13.81 13.31
N ASP A 166 -3.31 -13.38 14.57
CA ASP A 166 -3.36 -14.26 15.75
C ASP A 166 -4.73 -14.91 15.90
N ALA A 167 -5.79 -14.16 15.63
CA ALA A 167 -7.17 -14.63 15.63
C ALA A 167 -7.95 -14.08 14.43
N VAL A 168 -9.02 -14.77 14.07
CA VAL A 168 -9.88 -14.36 12.94
C VAL A 168 -11.35 -14.38 13.36
N ILE A 169 -12.16 -13.52 12.72
CA ILE A 169 -13.61 -13.42 12.91
C ILE A 169 -14.27 -13.47 11.53
N ASP A 170 -15.13 -14.45 11.30
CA ASP A 170 -16.03 -14.49 10.14
C ASP A 170 -17.34 -13.77 10.49
N TYR A 171 -17.41 -12.46 10.23
CA TYR A 171 -18.59 -11.66 10.57
C TYR A 171 -19.84 -11.97 9.73
N SER A 172 -19.76 -12.88 8.77
CA SER A 172 -20.94 -13.45 8.12
C SER A 172 -21.67 -14.49 8.98
N LYS A 173 -21.02 -14.99 10.04
CA LYS A 173 -21.51 -16.07 10.89
C LYS A 173 -21.49 -15.73 12.38
N GLU A 174 -20.66 -14.76 12.78
CA GLU A 174 -20.41 -14.40 14.18
C GLU A 174 -20.78 -12.92 14.42
N ASP A 175 -21.22 -12.59 15.64
CA ASP A 175 -21.31 -11.18 16.06
C ASP A 175 -19.91 -10.60 16.23
N LEU A 176 -19.57 -9.66 15.37
CA LEU A 176 -18.23 -9.06 15.31
C LEU A 176 -17.82 -8.45 16.66
N ARG A 177 -18.73 -7.68 17.30
CA ARG A 177 -18.42 -6.98 18.55
C ARG A 177 -18.22 -7.96 19.71
N ALA A 178 -19.16 -8.88 19.88
CA ALA A 178 -19.07 -9.88 20.95
C ALA A 178 -17.80 -10.72 20.81
N ARG A 179 -17.45 -11.10 19.57
CA ARG A 179 -16.29 -11.92 19.30
C ARG A 179 -14.98 -11.15 19.49
N ALA A 180 -14.91 -9.90 19.04
CA ALA A 180 -13.75 -9.04 19.24
C ALA A 180 -13.47 -8.84 20.74
N LEU A 181 -14.48 -8.50 21.54
CA LEU A 181 -14.35 -8.35 22.99
C LEU A 181 -13.86 -9.64 23.68
N ALA A 182 -14.36 -10.80 23.23
CA ALA A 182 -13.93 -12.10 23.78
C ALA A 182 -12.48 -12.47 23.43
N LEU A 183 -11.96 -11.96 22.31
CA LEU A 183 -10.59 -12.22 21.82
C LEU A 183 -9.56 -11.20 22.33
N SER A 184 -9.99 -10.05 22.84
CA SER A 184 -9.14 -8.94 23.26
C SER A 184 -9.16 -8.65 24.75
N ASP A 185 -9.63 -9.56 25.58
CA ASP A 185 -9.78 -9.37 27.03
C ASP A 185 -10.56 -8.08 27.38
N GLY A 186 -11.53 -7.73 26.52
CA GLY A 186 -12.47 -6.64 26.76
C GLY A 186 -12.18 -5.31 26.04
N GLY A 187 -11.15 -5.24 25.17
CA GLY A 187 -10.87 -4.04 24.41
C GLY A 187 -9.94 -4.21 23.19
N VAL A 188 -10.16 -3.41 22.17
CA VAL A 188 -9.33 -3.26 20.98
C VAL A 188 -9.13 -1.79 20.71
#